data_d1fda52179022206b10f07ffbc846bf7
#
_entry.id   d1fda52179022206b10f07ffbc846bf7
#
_cell.length_a   1.000
_cell.length_b   1.000
_cell.length_c   1.000
_cell.angle_alpha   90.00
_cell.angle_beta   90.00
_cell.angle_gamma   90.00
#
_symmetry.space_group_name_H-M   'P 1'
#
loop_
_entity.id
_entity.type
_entity.pdbx_description
1 polymer ?
#
loop_
_entity_poly.entity_id
_entity_poly.type
_entity_poly.pdbx_seq_one_letter_code
_entity_poly.pdbx_strand_id
1 'polypeptide(L)'
;MSLRSGLFSLFGLVANVVAADLDDFVTRQRDIALVSALNNIGPHGSMVQGAGAGIVVASPSKSDPDYFYTWTRDAALTMKMVVDEFILGNKDLQVYIEDYYHSQAIIQTVTNPSGSLLASGRGLGEAKYLVDGSRFNGAWGRPQRDGPALRAITLITYSHWLIQNGQESKVKDVIWPIIANDLSYVGQYWNSTGFDLWEEVSGSSFFTTQSQYRSLVEGNTLAQSLGVKCTACELAPDVLCFLQTFWNGEYFTANINTQTQRSGKDANVILGSISVFDIAASCDDPSIQPCHSKSLANFKILVDAFRNATLYPVNDGIPINKGVALGRYTEDVYFGGNPWYLITIGAAEFLYDAVAQWKSQGQIKVDSTSQPFFADLYPKVKGGTYQKAANLSDDYNSILSTVTAYADSFVAVAQQYIPKNGSMSEQFNKAPPGNPISASDLTWSYAAFVTMSERRAGLYPPSWTTSTKLPATCITSSKTGTYVPAIAAGAPNVTGSCSVPVSFLVNATTYYGENVYLVGNVAELGSWNVGNGQQMSASNYTSKRPLWNVDVELPGGQNVSYVYVRKQNCDQGYIYETTNRTLTVPACGTTQSLATNDAWEGPTGSSGSC
;
A
#
# COMPACT_ATOMS: atom_id res chain seq x y z
N MET A 1 -49.46 -9.72 36.88
CA MET A 1 -48.89 -10.64 35.89
C MET A 1 -49.05 -10.04 34.50
N SER A 2 -48.05 -10.03 33.69
CA SER A 2 -48.05 -9.57 32.28
C SER A 2 -47.61 -8.12 32.02
N LEU A 3 -46.33 -7.81 32.28
CA LEU A 3 -45.66 -6.60 31.68
C LEU A 3 -44.19 -6.91 31.31
N ARG A 4 -43.73 -8.16 31.47
CA ARG A 4 -42.35 -8.55 31.14
C ARG A 4 -42.18 -9.25 29.76
N SER A 5 -43.27 -9.68 29.11
CA SER A 5 -43.19 -10.41 27.83
C SER A 5 -43.15 -9.49 26.61
N GLY A 6 -43.57 -8.21 26.72
CA GLY A 6 -43.63 -7.29 25.58
C GLY A 6 -42.30 -6.64 25.20
N LEU A 7 -41.40 -6.43 26.17
CA LEU A 7 -40.11 -5.79 25.88
C LEU A 7 -39.11 -6.72 25.12
N PHE A 8 -39.11 -8.03 25.44
CA PHE A 8 -38.24 -8.97 24.74
C PHE A 8 -38.61 -9.19 23.26
N SER A 9 -39.91 -9.12 22.93
CA SER A 9 -40.39 -9.25 21.56
C SER A 9 -40.10 -8.01 20.70
N LEU A 10 -40.13 -6.80 21.29
CA LEU A 10 -39.84 -5.56 20.57
C LEU A 10 -38.34 -5.42 20.25
N PHE A 11 -37.46 -5.79 21.19
CA PHE A 11 -36.01 -5.76 20.97
C PHE A 11 -35.57 -6.79 19.92
N GLY A 12 -36.17 -7.97 19.90
CA GLY A 12 -35.90 -8.98 18.88
C GLY A 12 -36.37 -8.57 17.49
N LEU A 13 -37.51 -7.90 17.36
CA LEU A 13 -38.01 -7.39 16.08
C LEU A 13 -37.16 -6.24 15.52
N VAL A 14 -36.76 -5.30 16.36
CA VAL A 14 -35.92 -4.16 15.94
C VAL A 14 -34.52 -4.64 15.54
N ALA A 15 -33.92 -5.57 16.27
CA ALA A 15 -32.62 -6.13 15.93
C ALA A 15 -32.66 -6.89 14.57
N ASN A 16 -33.71 -7.65 14.31
CA ASN A 16 -33.89 -8.38 13.04
C ASN A 16 -34.15 -7.44 11.86
N VAL A 17 -34.86 -6.34 12.04
CA VAL A 17 -35.12 -5.35 10.98
C VAL A 17 -33.85 -4.59 10.63
N VAL A 18 -33.03 -4.21 11.61
CA VAL A 18 -31.75 -3.50 11.39
C VAL A 18 -30.71 -4.44 10.72
N ALA A 19 -30.68 -5.72 11.09
CA ALA A 19 -29.80 -6.69 10.44
C ALA A 19 -30.20 -6.95 8.98
N ALA A 20 -31.48 -7.08 8.68
CA ALA A 20 -31.98 -7.26 7.32
C ALA A 20 -31.66 -6.04 6.43
N ASP A 21 -31.77 -4.82 6.96
CA ASP A 21 -31.40 -3.58 6.22
C ASP A 21 -29.92 -3.54 5.89
N LEU A 22 -29.04 -3.98 6.82
CA LEU A 22 -27.61 -4.03 6.58
C LEU A 22 -27.22 -5.10 5.54
N ASP A 23 -27.86 -6.28 5.56
CA ASP A 23 -27.62 -7.35 4.59
C ASP A 23 -28.02 -6.91 3.18
N ASP A 24 -29.18 -6.29 3.03
CA ASP A 24 -29.66 -5.74 1.76
C ASP A 24 -28.74 -4.63 1.26
N PHE A 25 -28.25 -3.78 2.16
CA PHE A 25 -27.29 -2.73 1.81
C PHE A 25 -25.97 -3.34 1.32
N VAL A 26 -25.38 -4.27 2.07
CA VAL A 26 -24.09 -4.89 1.72
C VAL A 26 -24.17 -5.59 0.37
N THR A 27 -25.25 -6.36 0.12
CA THR A 27 -25.45 -7.06 -1.15
C THR A 27 -25.50 -6.09 -2.32
N ARG A 28 -26.33 -5.05 -2.23
CA ARG A 28 -26.46 -4.05 -3.29
C ARG A 28 -25.17 -3.24 -3.48
N GLN A 29 -24.55 -2.81 -2.39
CA GLN A 29 -23.35 -1.97 -2.45
C GLN A 29 -22.13 -2.74 -2.97
N ARG A 30 -22.04 -4.05 -2.67
CA ARG A 30 -20.99 -4.92 -3.24
C ARG A 30 -21.07 -4.95 -4.77
N ASP A 31 -22.26 -5.14 -5.34
CA ASP A 31 -22.42 -5.18 -6.79
C ASP A 31 -22.07 -3.82 -7.43
N ILE A 32 -22.49 -2.71 -6.81
CA ILE A 32 -22.09 -1.37 -7.24
C ILE A 32 -20.59 -1.19 -7.14
N ALA A 33 -19.96 -1.61 -6.06
CA ALA A 33 -18.53 -1.45 -5.82
C ALA A 33 -17.69 -2.25 -6.84
N LEU A 34 -18.07 -3.50 -7.13
CA LEU A 34 -17.38 -4.31 -8.14
C LEU A 34 -17.46 -3.65 -9.52
N VAL A 35 -18.67 -3.26 -9.96
CA VAL A 35 -18.85 -2.58 -11.26
C VAL A 35 -18.09 -1.27 -11.31
N SER A 36 -18.11 -0.48 -10.24
CA SER A 36 -17.40 0.81 -10.17
C SER A 36 -15.89 0.65 -10.20
N ALA A 37 -15.33 -0.36 -9.51
CA ALA A 37 -13.91 -0.69 -9.60
C ALA A 37 -13.51 -1.06 -11.04
N LEU A 38 -14.31 -1.91 -11.72
CA LEU A 38 -14.05 -2.30 -13.11
C LEU A 38 -14.18 -1.11 -14.09
N ASN A 39 -15.06 -0.15 -13.82
CA ASN A 39 -15.19 1.07 -14.60
C ASN A 39 -13.94 1.99 -14.51
N ASN A 40 -13.06 1.74 -13.57
CA ASN A 40 -11.78 2.43 -13.41
C ASN A 40 -10.58 1.64 -13.97
N ILE A 41 -10.82 0.57 -14.75
CA ILE A 41 -9.78 -0.25 -15.38
C ILE A 41 -9.84 -0.11 -16.89
N GLY A 42 -8.74 0.34 -17.51
CA GLY A 42 -8.64 0.40 -18.97
C GLY A 42 -8.55 -0.97 -19.63
N PRO A 43 -8.86 -1.07 -20.94
CA PRO A 43 -9.28 0.00 -21.86
C PRO A 43 -10.80 0.23 -21.85
N HIS A 44 -11.60 -0.64 -21.20
CA HIS A 44 -13.07 -0.66 -21.29
C HIS A 44 -13.77 0.08 -20.16
N GLY A 45 -13.02 0.56 -19.16
CA GLY A 45 -13.58 1.30 -18.04
C GLY A 45 -14.26 2.59 -18.47
N SER A 46 -15.57 2.70 -18.18
CA SER A 46 -16.38 3.84 -18.63
C SER A 46 -15.96 5.19 -18.04
N MET A 47 -15.27 5.18 -16.90
CA MET A 47 -14.84 6.38 -16.17
C MET A 47 -13.41 6.82 -16.52
N VAL A 48 -12.64 6.00 -17.27
CA VAL A 48 -11.20 6.19 -17.47
C VAL A 48 -10.81 6.15 -18.94
N GLN A 49 -11.52 6.89 -19.76
CA GLN A 49 -11.23 6.97 -21.20
C GLN A 49 -9.77 7.36 -21.47
N GLY A 50 -9.11 6.59 -22.34
CA GLY A 50 -7.70 6.76 -22.71
C GLY A 50 -6.73 5.97 -21.80
N ALA A 51 -7.20 5.28 -20.79
CA ALA A 51 -6.37 4.35 -20.02
C ALA A 51 -6.00 3.12 -20.86
N GLY A 52 -4.74 2.69 -20.77
CA GLY A 52 -4.24 1.49 -21.44
C GLY A 52 -4.89 0.21 -20.90
N ALA A 53 -4.83 -0.88 -21.68
CA ALA A 53 -5.33 -2.18 -21.25
C ALA A 53 -4.64 -2.62 -19.94
N GLY A 54 -5.42 -3.06 -18.96
CA GLY A 54 -4.94 -3.50 -17.64
C GLY A 54 -4.39 -2.39 -16.73
N ILE A 55 -4.55 -1.13 -17.12
CA ILE A 55 -4.20 0.02 -16.28
C ILE A 55 -5.35 0.30 -15.32
N VAL A 56 -5.10 0.16 -14.04
CA VAL A 56 -6.05 0.51 -12.96
C VAL A 56 -5.82 1.96 -12.57
N VAL A 57 -6.81 2.82 -12.82
CA VAL A 57 -6.75 4.24 -12.47
C VAL A 57 -7.24 4.42 -11.04
N ALA A 58 -6.50 5.16 -10.21
CA ALA A 58 -6.84 5.32 -8.80
C ALA A 58 -8.19 6.01 -8.60
N SER A 59 -8.48 7.04 -9.41
CA SER A 59 -9.78 7.70 -9.45
C SER A 59 -9.97 8.41 -10.79
N PRO A 60 -11.21 8.56 -11.29
CA PRO A 60 -11.49 9.40 -12.46
C PRO A 60 -11.34 10.90 -12.17
N SER A 61 -11.10 11.31 -10.91
CA SER A 61 -10.91 12.70 -10.51
C SER A 61 -9.66 13.31 -11.16
N LYS A 62 -9.81 14.48 -11.79
CA LYS A 62 -8.72 15.23 -12.46
C LYS A 62 -8.41 16.56 -11.78
N SER A 63 -9.02 16.83 -10.64
CA SER A 63 -8.80 18.04 -9.83
C SER A 63 -9.25 17.79 -8.39
N ASP A 64 -8.58 18.40 -7.45
CA ASP A 64 -8.95 18.49 -6.03
C ASP A 64 -9.24 17.17 -5.30
N PRO A 65 -8.37 16.14 -5.37
CA PRO A 65 -7.07 16.03 -6.04
C PRO A 65 -7.16 15.43 -7.44
N ASP A 66 -6.10 15.61 -8.24
CA ASP A 66 -5.92 14.88 -9.50
C ASP A 66 -5.34 13.48 -9.22
N TYR A 67 -6.20 12.46 -9.29
CA TYR A 67 -5.85 11.05 -9.12
C TYR A 67 -6.02 10.24 -10.42
N PHE A 68 -6.08 10.94 -11.55
CA PHE A 68 -6.16 10.29 -12.87
C PHE A 68 -4.81 9.71 -13.31
N TYR A 69 -4.28 8.83 -12.47
CA TYR A 69 -3.01 8.10 -12.61
C TYR A 69 -3.20 6.66 -12.15
N THR A 70 -2.21 5.81 -12.44
CA THR A 70 -2.14 4.47 -11.85
C THR A 70 -1.00 4.41 -10.82
N TRP A 71 -1.30 4.00 -9.60
CA TRP A 71 -0.31 3.65 -8.58
C TRP A 71 -0.06 2.15 -8.59
N THR A 72 1.21 1.75 -8.45
CA THR A 72 1.57 0.31 -8.40
C THR A 72 0.86 -0.39 -7.23
N ARG A 73 0.80 0.22 -6.07
CA ARG A 73 0.08 -0.27 -4.88
C ARG A 73 -1.41 -0.43 -5.13
N ASP A 74 -2.07 0.66 -5.55
CA ASP A 74 -3.54 0.70 -5.73
C ASP A 74 -3.98 -0.29 -6.80
N ALA A 75 -3.23 -0.36 -7.90
CA ALA A 75 -3.47 -1.31 -8.96
C ALA A 75 -3.34 -2.77 -8.46
N ALA A 76 -2.29 -3.06 -7.68
CA ALA A 76 -2.07 -4.40 -7.16
C ALA A 76 -3.17 -4.82 -6.16
N LEU A 77 -3.57 -3.95 -5.24
CA LEU A 77 -4.64 -4.22 -4.27
C LEU A 77 -6.00 -4.41 -4.95
N THR A 78 -6.33 -3.55 -5.92
CA THR A 78 -7.56 -3.69 -6.72
C THR A 78 -7.55 -4.99 -7.51
N MET A 79 -6.44 -5.31 -8.18
CA MET A 79 -6.35 -6.54 -8.97
C MET A 79 -6.29 -7.79 -8.10
N LYS A 80 -5.81 -7.69 -6.83
CA LYS A 80 -5.92 -8.80 -5.87
C LYS A 80 -7.38 -9.12 -5.59
N MET A 81 -8.24 -8.11 -5.38
CA MET A 81 -9.69 -8.28 -5.26
C MET A 81 -10.28 -8.93 -6.53
N VAL A 82 -9.91 -8.46 -7.72
CA VAL A 82 -10.38 -9.04 -9.00
C VAL A 82 -9.95 -10.50 -9.14
N VAL A 83 -8.74 -10.86 -8.73
CA VAL A 83 -8.26 -12.24 -8.72
C VAL A 83 -9.04 -13.10 -7.72
N ASP A 84 -9.33 -12.59 -6.53
CA ASP A 84 -10.11 -13.33 -5.52
C ASP A 84 -11.54 -13.59 -6.01
N GLU A 85 -12.24 -12.58 -6.54
CA GLU A 85 -13.55 -12.72 -7.17
C GLU A 85 -13.54 -13.74 -8.33
N PHE A 86 -12.49 -13.71 -9.16
CA PHE A 86 -12.29 -14.70 -10.23
C PHE A 86 -12.16 -16.12 -9.67
N ILE A 87 -11.37 -16.32 -8.62
CA ILE A 87 -11.19 -17.62 -7.99
C ILE A 87 -12.49 -18.08 -7.34
N LEU A 88 -13.25 -17.18 -6.72
CA LEU A 88 -14.55 -17.45 -6.11
C LEU A 88 -15.66 -17.76 -7.12
N GLY A 89 -15.42 -17.58 -8.42
CA GLY A 89 -16.34 -18.08 -9.46
C GLY A 89 -16.67 -17.10 -10.58
N ASN A 90 -16.34 -15.82 -10.47
CA ASN A 90 -16.62 -14.83 -11.51
C ASN A 90 -15.58 -14.90 -12.65
N LYS A 91 -15.74 -15.89 -13.53
CA LYS A 91 -14.76 -16.22 -14.58
C LYS A 91 -14.64 -15.17 -15.69
N ASP A 92 -15.61 -14.28 -15.82
CA ASP A 92 -15.59 -13.18 -16.79
C ASP A 92 -14.50 -12.13 -16.46
N LEU A 93 -13.98 -12.15 -15.22
CA LEU A 93 -12.90 -11.25 -14.79
C LEU A 93 -11.52 -11.66 -15.31
N GLN A 94 -11.35 -12.80 -15.95
CA GLN A 94 -10.05 -13.29 -16.42
C GLN A 94 -9.37 -12.30 -17.38
N VAL A 95 -10.13 -11.66 -18.25
CA VAL A 95 -9.60 -10.69 -19.22
C VAL A 95 -8.89 -9.50 -18.51
N TYR A 96 -9.47 -9.00 -17.42
CA TYR A 96 -8.86 -7.91 -16.64
C TYR A 96 -7.52 -8.35 -16.00
N ILE A 97 -7.45 -9.59 -15.53
CA ILE A 97 -6.23 -10.13 -14.92
C ILE A 97 -5.14 -10.33 -15.98
N GLU A 98 -5.51 -10.79 -17.17
CA GLU A 98 -4.58 -10.99 -18.28
C GLU A 98 -4.06 -9.66 -18.81
N ASP A 99 -4.92 -8.69 -19.04
CA ASP A 99 -4.53 -7.33 -19.40
C ASP A 99 -3.61 -6.70 -18.34
N TYR A 100 -3.89 -6.93 -17.07
CA TYR A 100 -3.09 -6.40 -15.97
C TYR A 100 -1.66 -6.95 -15.98
N TYR A 101 -1.44 -8.27 -16.04
CA TYR A 101 -0.06 -8.75 -16.03
C TYR A 101 0.71 -8.35 -17.29
N HIS A 102 0.05 -8.21 -18.44
CA HIS A 102 0.68 -7.66 -19.63
C HIS A 102 1.10 -6.19 -19.45
N SER A 103 0.22 -5.36 -18.91
CA SER A 103 0.55 -3.95 -18.62
C SER A 103 1.69 -3.84 -17.61
N GLN A 104 1.70 -4.69 -16.58
CA GLN A 104 2.75 -4.67 -15.55
C GLN A 104 4.11 -5.12 -16.09
N ALA A 105 4.14 -6.08 -17.03
CA ALA A 105 5.37 -6.45 -17.73
C ALA A 105 5.98 -5.26 -18.48
N ILE A 106 5.15 -4.44 -19.12
CA ILE A 106 5.58 -3.21 -19.82
C ILE A 106 6.04 -2.16 -18.81
N ILE A 107 5.24 -1.87 -17.78
CA ILE A 107 5.53 -0.87 -16.75
C ILE A 107 6.86 -1.15 -16.03
N GLN A 108 7.18 -2.41 -15.75
CA GLN A 108 8.47 -2.77 -15.14
C GLN A 108 9.68 -2.31 -15.96
N THR A 109 9.54 -2.17 -17.29
CA THR A 109 10.62 -1.73 -18.18
C THR A 109 10.70 -0.22 -18.39
N VAL A 110 9.73 0.53 -17.89
CA VAL A 110 9.71 2.00 -18.03
C VAL A 110 10.78 2.62 -17.14
N THR A 111 11.75 3.28 -17.75
CA THR A 111 12.69 4.12 -17.00
C THR A 111 11.95 5.34 -16.45
N ASN A 112 12.12 5.61 -15.15
CA ASN A 112 11.35 6.61 -14.41
C ASN A 112 12.25 7.31 -13.37
N PRO A 113 11.75 8.31 -12.61
CA PRO A 113 12.59 9.04 -11.65
C PRO A 113 13.17 8.19 -10.51
N SER A 114 12.64 7.00 -10.23
CA SER A 114 13.24 6.04 -9.27
C SER A 114 14.39 5.24 -9.88
N GLY A 115 14.50 5.16 -11.22
CA GLY A 115 15.53 4.43 -11.96
C GLY A 115 14.98 3.56 -13.09
N SER A 116 15.69 2.48 -13.43
CA SER A 116 15.26 1.53 -14.45
C SER A 116 15.31 0.08 -13.96
N LEU A 117 14.69 -0.83 -14.72
CA LEU A 117 14.69 -2.26 -14.43
C LEU A 117 16.12 -2.82 -14.45
N LEU A 118 16.88 -2.55 -15.49
CA LEU A 118 18.21 -3.12 -15.70
C LEU A 118 19.30 -2.46 -14.83
N ALA A 119 19.02 -1.30 -14.24
CA ALA A 119 19.86 -0.65 -13.24
C ALA A 119 19.47 -1.09 -11.83
N SER A 120 19.82 -2.31 -11.47
CA SER A 120 19.55 -2.88 -10.14
C SER A 120 18.07 -2.86 -9.74
N GLY A 121 17.15 -2.85 -10.72
CA GLY A 121 15.71 -2.87 -10.46
C GLY A 121 15.12 -1.60 -9.83
N ARG A 122 15.89 -0.52 -9.69
CA ARG A 122 15.45 0.70 -8.95
C ARG A 122 14.12 1.24 -9.46
N GLY A 123 13.88 1.20 -10.78
CA GLY A 123 12.62 1.65 -11.39
C GLY A 123 11.36 0.96 -10.88
N LEU A 124 11.48 -0.24 -10.29
CA LEU A 124 10.35 -0.96 -9.70
C LEU A 124 9.79 -0.27 -8.45
N GLY A 125 10.58 0.58 -7.78
CA GLY A 125 10.15 1.39 -6.64
C GLY A 125 9.39 2.65 -7.01
N GLU A 126 9.08 2.88 -8.30
CA GLU A 126 8.24 4.01 -8.70
C GLU A 126 6.81 3.87 -8.19
N ALA A 127 6.29 4.96 -7.64
CA ALA A 127 4.98 4.97 -7.02
C ALA A 127 3.87 4.94 -8.07
N LYS A 128 3.92 5.84 -9.08
CA LYS A 128 2.82 6.04 -10.02
C LYS A 128 3.28 6.33 -11.45
N TYR A 129 2.35 6.09 -12.37
CA TYR A 129 2.51 6.28 -13.82
C TYR A 129 1.30 7.00 -14.39
N LEU A 130 1.46 7.55 -15.59
CA LEU A 130 0.33 8.07 -16.37
C LEU A 130 -0.61 6.92 -16.79
N VAL A 131 -1.82 7.26 -17.18
CA VAL A 131 -2.84 6.25 -17.53
C VAL A 131 -2.57 5.46 -18.82
N ASP A 132 -1.60 5.90 -19.63
CA ASP A 132 -1.08 5.16 -20.77
C ASP A 132 0.10 4.22 -20.39
N GLY A 133 0.45 4.14 -19.11
CA GLY A 133 1.58 3.37 -18.59
C GLY A 133 2.94 4.07 -18.71
N SER A 134 3.01 5.27 -19.26
CA SER A 134 4.25 6.05 -19.33
C SER A 134 4.64 6.66 -17.97
N ARG A 135 5.91 7.07 -17.85
CA ARG A 135 6.47 7.61 -16.60
C ARG A 135 5.81 8.91 -16.16
N PHE A 136 5.60 9.06 -14.87
CA PHE A 136 5.27 10.33 -14.24
C PHE A 136 6.56 11.03 -13.77
N ASN A 137 6.79 12.26 -14.23
CA ASN A 137 8.04 13.00 -13.96
C ASN A 137 7.92 14.05 -12.83
N GLY A 138 6.71 14.32 -12.32
CA GLY A 138 6.51 15.31 -11.26
C GLY A 138 7.17 14.91 -9.94
N ALA A 139 7.35 15.88 -9.05
CA ALA A 139 7.82 15.62 -7.68
C ALA A 139 6.84 14.67 -6.95
N TRP A 140 7.38 13.67 -6.25
CA TRP A 140 6.60 12.68 -5.51
C TRP A 140 7.43 12.02 -4.42
N GLY A 141 6.77 11.38 -3.43
CA GLY A 141 7.44 10.53 -2.44
C GLY A 141 7.99 9.25 -3.06
N ARG A 142 9.30 9.19 -3.32
CA ARG A 142 10.01 8.06 -3.96
C ARG A 142 11.21 7.61 -3.15
N PRO A 143 11.61 6.32 -3.21
CA PRO A 143 10.84 5.20 -3.74
C PRO A 143 9.72 4.76 -2.79
N GLN A 144 8.72 4.04 -3.33
CA GLN A 144 7.73 3.31 -2.54
C GLN A 144 7.97 1.81 -2.74
N ARG A 145 8.17 1.07 -1.64
CA ARG A 145 8.69 -0.30 -1.68
C ARG A 145 7.61 -1.37 -1.46
N ASP A 146 6.37 -0.97 -1.28
CA ASP A 146 5.21 -1.83 -1.14
C ASP A 146 4.68 -2.34 -2.50
N GLY A 147 4.69 -1.49 -3.52
CA GLY A 147 4.14 -1.80 -4.83
C GLY A 147 4.64 -3.10 -5.45
N PRO A 148 5.96 -3.34 -5.57
CA PRO A 148 6.49 -4.61 -6.09
C PRO A 148 6.02 -5.84 -5.30
N ALA A 149 6.03 -5.76 -3.96
CA ALA A 149 5.57 -6.86 -3.11
C ALA A 149 4.09 -7.19 -3.34
N LEU A 150 3.23 -6.16 -3.39
CA LEU A 150 1.79 -6.32 -3.62
C LEU A 150 1.48 -6.87 -5.02
N ARG A 151 2.19 -6.38 -6.06
CA ARG A 151 2.05 -6.91 -7.42
C ARG A 151 2.46 -8.38 -7.48
N ALA A 152 3.56 -8.76 -6.84
CA ALA A 152 3.97 -10.16 -6.74
C ALA A 152 2.88 -11.01 -6.09
N ILE A 153 2.32 -10.60 -4.94
CA ILE A 153 1.25 -11.33 -4.24
C ILE A 153 0.05 -11.56 -5.16
N THR A 154 -0.39 -10.53 -5.86
CA THR A 154 -1.54 -10.61 -6.80
C THR A 154 -1.29 -11.64 -7.89
N LEU A 155 -0.12 -11.56 -8.54
CA LEU A 155 0.23 -12.46 -9.64
C LEU A 155 0.53 -13.88 -9.16
N ILE A 156 1.08 -14.07 -7.96
CA ILE A 156 1.28 -15.38 -7.33
C ILE A 156 -0.07 -16.06 -7.06
N THR A 157 -1.05 -15.32 -6.53
CA THR A 157 -2.39 -15.86 -6.28
C THR A 157 -3.03 -16.38 -7.57
N TYR A 158 -2.97 -15.61 -8.67
CA TYR A 158 -3.47 -16.04 -9.97
C TYR A 158 -2.66 -17.23 -10.53
N SER A 159 -1.34 -17.24 -10.34
CA SER A 159 -0.45 -18.31 -10.78
C SER A 159 -0.79 -19.65 -10.15
N HIS A 160 -1.10 -19.69 -8.85
CA HIS A 160 -1.55 -20.92 -8.19
C HIS A 160 -2.83 -21.47 -8.80
N TRP A 161 -3.79 -20.60 -9.10
CA TRP A 161 -5.01 -21.03 -9.80
C TRP A 161 -4.70 -21.60 -11.19
N LEU A 162 -3.83 -20.95 -11.96
CA LEU A 162 -3.42 -21.42 -13.29
C LEU A 162 -2.75 -22.80 -13.23
N ILE A 163 -1.85 -23.04 -12.27
CA ILE A 163 -1.18 -24.32 -12.07
C ILE A 163 -2.21 -25.42 -11.75
N GLN A 164 -3.15 -25.14 -10.83
CA GLN A 164 -4.22 -26.07 -10.48
C GLN A 164 -5.13 -26.40 -11.68
N ASN A 165 -5.17 -25.54 -12.70
CA ASN A 165 -5.91 -25.72 -13.95
C ASN A 165 -5.02 -26.14 -15.13
N GLY A 166 -3.83 -26.70 -14.88
CA GLY A 166 -2.96 -27.31 -15.89
C GLY A 166 -2.22 -26.30 -16.78
N GLN A 167 -2.07 -25.03 -16.35
CA GLN A 167 -1.41 -23.97 -17.12
C GLN A 167 -0.04 -23.59 -16.54
N GLU A 168 0.71 -24.57 -16.00
CA GLU A 168 2.03 -24.34 -15.39
C GLU A 168 3.02 -23.65 -16.34
N SER A 169 3.07 -24.05 -17.63
CA SER A 169 3.96 -23.43 -18.62
C SER A 169 3.67 -21.95 -18.80
N LYS A 170 2.39 -21.53 -18.83
CA LYS A 170 2.02 -20.10 -18.89
C LYS A 170 2.56 -19.35 -17.67
N VAL A 171 2.44 -19.96 -16.48
CA VAL A 171 3.00 -19.34 -15.27
C VAL A 171 4.51 -19.21 -15.38
N LYS A 172 5.21 -20.29 -15.70
CA LYS A 172 6.68 -20.35 -15.73
C LYS A 172 7.28 -19.41 -16.77
N ASP A 173 6.72 -19.38 -17.98
CA ASP A 173 7.33 -18.70 -19.11
C ASP A 173 6.86 -17.25 -19.27
N VAL A 174 5.65 -16.92 -18.81
CA VAL A 174 5.03 -15.61 -19.04
C VAL A 174 4.95 -14.79 -17.76
N ILE A 175 4.38 -15.35 -16.66
CA ILE A 175 4.06 -14.56 -15.46
C ILE A 175 5.23 -14.52 -14.47
N TRP A 176 5.93 -15.65 -14.30
CA TRP A 176 7.06 -15.74 -13.36
C TRP A 176 8.16 -14.70 -13.57
N PRO A 177 8.56 -14.32 -14.79
CA PRO A 177 9.56 -13.25 -14.98
C PRO A 177 9.15 -11.92 -14.36
N ILE A 178 7.86 -11.57 -14.38
CA ILE A 178 7.34 -10.35 -13.72
C ILE A 178 7.49 -10.50 -12.20
N ILE A 179 7.03 -11.62 -11.66
CA ILE A 179 7.10 -11.92 -10.21
C ILE A 179 8.56 -11.96 -9.75
N ALA A 180 9.44 -12.59 -10.51
CA ALA A 180 10.85 -12.72 -10.17
C ALA A 180 11.57 -11.37 -10.06
N ASN A 181 11.24 -10.40 -10.94
CA ASN A 181 11.73 -9.04 -10.84
C ASN A 181 11.28 -8.38 -9.52
N ASP A 182 10.00 -8.50 -9.17
CA ASP A 182 9.46 -7.93 -7.94
C ASP A 182 10.07 -8.56 -6.69
N LEU A 183 10.18 -9.88 -6.65
CA LEU A 183 10.84 -10.58 -5.54
C LEU A 183 12.33 -10.22 -5.43
N SER A 184 13.02 -10.07 -6.57
CA SER A 184 14.40 -9.58 -6.61
C SER A 184 14.51 -8.18 -6.01
N TYR A 185 13.58 -7.29 -6.34
CA TYR A 185 13.52 -5.94 -5.76
C TYR A 185 13.29 -6.00 -4.24
N VAL A 186 12.33 -6.80 -3.79
CA VAL A 186 12.08 -6.99 -2.36
C VAL A 186 13.36 -7.49 -1.67
N GLY A 187 14.00 -8.54 -2.16
CA GLY A 187 15.21 -9.09 -1.55
C GLY A 187 16.39 -8.13 -1.52
N GLN A 188 16.46 -7.21 -2.48
CA GLN A 188 17.53 -6.21 -2.56
C GLN A 188 17.29 -4.98 -1.68
N TYR A 189 16.03 -4.58 -1.48
CA TYR A 189 15.71 -3.27 -0.88
C TYR A 189 14.82 -3.33 0.37
N TRP A 190 14.45 -4.51 0.89
CA TRP A 190 13.55 -4.64 2.03
C TRP A 190 14.02 -3.92 3.30
N ASN A 191 15.34 -3.85 3.49
CA ASN A 191 15.99 -3.22 4.64
C ASN A 191 16.35 -1.74 4.41
N SER A 192 15.97 -1.20 3.26
CA SER A 192 16.21 0.20 2.91
C SER A 192 14.95 1.03 3.15
N THR A 193 15.11 2.25 3.63
CA THR A 193 14.00 3.19 3.82
C THR A 193 13.33 3.54 2.48
N GLY A 194 12.07 3.91 2.54
CA GLY A 194 11.27 4.41 1.44
C GLY A 194 10.08 5.18 1.98
N PHE A 195 9.27 5.75 1.10
CA PHE A 195 8.03 6.38 1.54
C PHE A 195 6.97 5.34 1.89
N ASP A 196 6.17 5.63 2.91
CA ASP A 196 5.06 4.80 3.38
C ASP A 196 3.88 4.79 2.38
N LEU A 197 2.84 3.99 2.68
CA LEU A 197 1.66 3.91 1.81
C LEU A 197 0.88 5.22 1.67
N TRP A 198 1.08 6.17 2.61
CA TRP A 198 0.49 7.51 2.53
C TRP A 198 1.35 8.50 1.74
N GLU A 199 2.56 8.08 1.31
CA GLU A 199 3.49 8.87 0.50
C GLU A 199 4.07 10.10 1.23
N GLU A 200 4.02 10.09 2.57
CA GLU A 200 4.33 11.24 3.40
C GLU A 200 5.54 11.04 4.33
N VAL A 201 5.77 9.82 4.79
CA VAL A 201 6.83 9.50 5.74
C VAL A 201 7.88 8.63 5.09
N SER A 202 9.12 9.15 4.99
CA SER A 202 10.27 8.35 4.61
C SER A 202 10.80 7.58 5.83
N GLY A 203 10.86 6.27 5.73
CA GLY A 203 11.25 5.38 6.82
C GLY A 203 11.06 3.91 6.45
N SER A 204 10.90 3.07 7.46
CA SER A 204 10.46 1.68 7.33
C SER A 204 9.01 1.59 7.75
N SER A 205 8.12 1.15 6.85
CA SER A 205 6.67 1.08 7.07
C SER A 205 6.24 -0.33 7.45
N PHE A 206 5.35 -0.46 8.43
CA PHE A 206 4.78 -1.74 8.84
C PHE A 206 4.03 -2.42 7.69
N PHE A 207 3.16 -1.70 7.00
CA PHE A 207 2.41 -2.19 5.83
C PHE A 207 3.34 -2.73 4.74
N THR A 208 4.39 -1.97 4.41
CA THR A 208 5.38 -2.38 3.42
C THR A 208 6.10 -3.65 3.85
N THR A 209 6.53 -3.73 5.11
CA THR A 209 7.25 -4.90 5.65
C THR A 209 6.37 -6.15 5.67
N GLN A 210 5.08 -6.01 6.02
CA GLN A 210 4.10 -7.09 5.95
C GLN A 210 3.95 -7.64 4.51
N SER A 211 3.74 -6.74 3.55
CA SER A 211 3.60 -7.11 2.14
C SER A 211 4.87 -7.78 1.60
N GLN A 212 6.04 -7.26 1.96
CA GLN A 212 7.33 -7.85 1.59
C GLN A 212 7.50 -9.27 2.17
N TYR A 213 7.20 -9.46 3.44
CA TYR A 213 7.24 -10.78 4.07
C TYR A 213 6.35 -11.78 3.33
N ARG A 214 5.08 -11.45 3.14
CA ARG A 214 4.12 -12.31 2.45
C ARG A 214 4.58 -12.65 1.04
N SER A 215 5.03 -11.66 0.27
CA SER A 215 5.48 -11.89 -1.11
C SER A 215 6.64 -12.88 -1.20
N LEU A 216 7.58 -12.85 -0.24
CA LEU A 216 8.71 -13.77 -0.20
C LEU A 216 8.29 -15.19 0.17
N VAL A 217 7.37 -15.37 1.11
CA VAL A 217 6.86 -16.69 1.49
C VAL A 217 6.07 -17.33 0.36
N GLU A 218 5.10 -16.62 -0.21
CA GLU A 218 4.30 -17.10 -1.34
C GLU A 218 5.19 -17.33 -2.58
N GLY A 219 6.13 -16.40 -2.83
CA GLY A 219 7.09 -16.51 -3.93
C GLY A 219 7.96 -17.76 -3.83
N ASN A 220 8.39 -18.15 -2.62
CA ASN A 220 9.12 -19.39 -2.39
C ASN A 220 8.27 -20.62 -2.75
N THR A 221 7.03 -20.66 -2.31
CA THR A 221 6.10 -21.77 -2.60
C THR A 221 5.85 -21.91 -4.11
N LEU A 222 5.63 -20.78 -4.79
CA LEU A 222 5.45 -20.79 -6.24
C LEU A 222 6.73 -21.22 -6.98
N ALA A 223 7.90 -20.71 -6.58
CA ALA A 223 9.18 -21.09 -7.17
C ALA A 223 9.44 -22.60 -7.06
N GLN A 224 9.16 -23.18 -5.89
CA GLN A 224 9.26 -24.62 -5.67
C GLN A 224 8.32 -25.41 -6.60
N SER A 225 7.08 -25.00 -6.77
CA SER A 225 6.12 -25.66 -7.66
C SER A 225 6.52 -25.58 -9.13
N LEU A 226 7.23 -24.53 -9.55
CA LEU A 226 7.73 -24.36 -10.92
C LEU A 226 9.13 -24.97 -11.15
N GLY A 227 9.76 -25.53 -10.11
CA GLY A 227 11.13 -26.04 -10.19
C GLY A 227 12.18 -24.96 -10.51
N VAL A 228 11.95 -23.72 -10.06
CA VAL A 228 12.87 -22.57 -10.23
C VAL A 228 13.39 -22.09 -8.88
N LYS A 229 14.50 -21.33 -8.89
CA LYS A 229 15.10 -20.79 -7.66
C LYS A 229 14.60 -19.37 -7.39
N CYS A 230 14.18 -19.10 -6.13
CA CYS A 230 13.95 -17.76 -5.61
C CYS A 230 14.99 -17.42 -4.54
N THR A 231 16.09 -16.78 -4.93
CA THR A 231 17.18 -16.42 -3.98
C THR A 231 16.73 -15.34 -2.98
N ALA A 232 15.89 -14.41 -3.41
CA ALA A 232 15.30 -13.37 -2.56
C ALA A 232 14.42 -13.96 -1.45
N CYS A 233 13.70 -15.05 -1.76
CA CYS A 233 12.75 -15.67 -0.83
C CYS A 233 13.41 -16.25 0.43
N GLU A 234 14.70 -16.53 0.39
CA GLU A 234 15.49 -16.98 1.55
C GLU A 234 15.54 -15.92 2.68
N LEU A 235 15.19 -14.66 2.38
CA LEU A 235 15.15 -13.56 3.34
C LEU A 235 13.82 -13.43 4.12
N ALA A 236 12.82 -14.25 3.84
CA ALA A 236 11.54 -14.19 4.53
C ALA A 236 11.66 -14.24 6.07
N PRO A 237 12.50 -15.11 6.67
CA PRO A 237 12.71 -15.13 8.13
C PRO A 237 13.30 -13.82 8.67
N ASP A 238 14.20 -13.16 7.94
CA ASP A 238 14.84 -11.91 8.36
C ASP A 238 13.85 -10.75 8.32
N VAL A 239 13.03 -10.68 7.26
CA VAL A 239 11.93 -9.70 7.16
C VAL A 239 10.90 -9.89 8.27
N LEU A 240 10.55 -11.15 8.58
CA LEU A 240 9.65 -11.48 9.69
C LEU A 240 10.22 -11.04 11.04
N CYS A 241 11.52 -11.24 11.22
CA CYS A 241 12.23 -10.81 12.43
C CYS A 241 12.22 -9.29 12.56
N PHE A 242 12.51 -8.57 11.48
CA PHE A 242 12.46 -7.12 11.44
C PHE A 242 11.05 -6.58 11.74
N LEU A 243 10.01 -7.26 11.26
CA LEU A 243 8.62 -6.89 11.53
C LEU A 243 8.32 -6.81 13.03
N GLN A 244 8.97 -7.64 13.87
CA GLN A 244 8.75 -7.61 15.32
C GLN A 244 9.23 -6.30 15.96
N THR A 245 10.15 -5.57 15.33
CA THR A 245 10.71 -4.31 15.86
C THR A 245 9.74 -3.14 15.84
N PHE A 246 8.64 -3.23 15.11
CA PHE A 246 7.61 -2.20 15.10
C PHE A 246 6.77 -2.16 16.39
N TRP A 247 6.79 -3.22 17.20
CA TRP A 247 6.07 -3.28 18.46
C TRP A 247 6.80 -2.48 19.54
N ASN A 248 6.15 -1.44 20.07
CA ASN A 248 6.73 -0.57 21.10
C ASN A 248 6.41 -0.98 22.56
N GLY A 249 5.71 -2.10 22.74
CA GLY A 249 5.23 -2.59 24.04
C GLY A 249 3.73 -2.40 24.26
N GLU A 250 3.08 -1.53 23.49
CA GLU A 250 1.66 -1.19 23.62
C GLU A 250 0.92 -1.30 22.27
N TYR A 251 1.51 -0.79 21.19
CA TYR A 251 0.97 -0.86 19.83
C TYR A 251 2.12 -0.96 18.81
N PHE A 252 1.79 -1.19 17.53
CA PHE A 252 2.76 -1.12 16.44
C PHE A 252 2.94 0.32 15.99
N THR A 253 4.16 0.84 16.11
CA THR A 253 4.52 2.11 15.49
C THR A 253 4.54 1.95 13.98
N ALA A 254 3.64 2.59 13.27
CA ALA A 254 3.44 2.36 11.84
C ALA A 254 4.68 2.60 10.97
N ASN A 255 5.50 3.59 11.33
CA ASN A 255 6.75 3.94 10.67
C ASN A 255 7.88 4.06 11.68
N ILE A 256 8.99 3.34 11.45
CA ILE A 256 10.24 3.42 12.23
C ILE A 256 11.40 3.84 11.31
N ASN A 257 12.58 4.07 11.85
CA ASN A 257 13.74 4.57 11.08
C ASN A 257 13.42 5.87 10.33
N THR A 258 12.72 6.78 10.99
CA THR A 258 12.20 8.01 10.42
C THR A 258 12.43 9.21 11.36
N GLN A 259 12.33 10.42 10.82
CA GLN A 259 12.39 11.68 11.58
C GLN A 259 11.00 12.29 11.84
N THR A 260 9.93 11.56 11.54
CA THR A 260 8.55 12.05 11.77
C THR A 260 8.28 12.31 13.26
N GLN A 261 7.44 13.30 13.55
CA GLN A 261 6.95 13.60 14.90
C GLN A 261 5.57 12.98 15.17
N ARG A 262 5.05 12.14 14.26
CA ARG A 262 3.76 11.46 14.43
C ARG A 262 3.84 10.43 15.55
N SER A 263 2.72 10.19 16.22
CA SER A 263 2.61 9.18 17.28
C SER A 263 2.86 7.75 16.78
N GLY A 264 2.68 7.50 15.50
CA GLY A 264 2.72 6.17 14.89
C GLY A 264 1.44 5.36 15.07
N LYS A 265 0.39 5.92 15.67
CA LYS A 265 -0.96 5.35 15.70
C LYS A 265 -1.63 5.60 14.35
N ASP A 266 -1.65 4.59 13.50
CA ASP A 266 -1.95 4.74 12.09
C ASP A 266 -2.68 3.51 11.53
N ALA A 267 -3.64 3.74 10.64
CA ALA A 267 -4.38 2.69 9.94
C ALA A 267 -3.51 1.81 9.02
N ASN A 268 -2.29 2.27 8.68
CA ASN A 268 -1.24 1.47 8.06
C ASN A 268 -1.14 0.06 8.68
N VAL A 269 -1.24 -0.06 10.01
CA VAL A 269 -1.12 -1.35 10.71
C VAL A 269 -2.35 -2.23 10.50
N ILE A 270 -3.56 -1.67 10.46
CA ILE A 270 -4.79 -2.44 10.16
C ILE A 270 -4.71 -2.98 8.73
N LEU A 271 -4.38 -2.11 7.76
CA LEU A 271 -4.26 -2.50 6.36
C LEU A 271 -3.13 -3.52 6.14
N GLY A 272 -2.01 -3.39 6.87
CA GLY A 272 -0.94 -4.38 6.88
C GLY A 272 -1.42 -5.74 7.38
N SER A 273 -2.16 -5.79 8.48
CA SER A 273 -2.69 -7.04 9.03
C SER A 273 -3.71 -7.71 8.11
N ILE A 274 -4.55 -6.95 7.42
CA ILE A 274 -5.46 -7.46 6.38
C ILE A 274 -4.65 -8.04 5.21
N SER A 275 -3.59 -7.34 4.79
CA SER A 275 -2.77 -7.77 3.64
C SER A 275 -2.08 -9.11 3.84
N VAL A 276 -1.89 -9.56 5.07
CA VAL A 276 -1.30 -10.87 5.43
C VAL A 276 -2.31 -11.86 5.99
N PHE A 277 -3.59 -11.55 5.92
CA PHE A 277 -4.62 -12.48 6.39
C PHE A 277 -4.49 -13.85 5.73
N ASP A 278 -4.54 -14.89 6.57
CA ASP A 278 -4.62 -16.29 6.17
C ASP A 278 -5.55 -17.03 7.13
N ILE A 279 -6.60 -17.63 6.57
CA ILE A 279 -7.60 -18.36 7.35
C ILE A 279 -7.04 -19.56 8.13
N ALA A 280 -5.93 -20.13 7.67
CA ALA A 280 -5.28 -21.28 8.30
C ALA A 280 -4.18 -20.89 9.30
N ALA A 281 -3.73 -19.62 9.30
CA ALA A 281 -2.68 -19.17 10.21
C ALA A 281 -3.14 -19.14 11.66
N SER A 282 -2.24 -19.51 12.57
CA SER A 282 -2.48 -19.38 14.01
C SER A 282 -2.53 -17.93 14.47
N CYS A 283 -3.33 -17.62 15.48
CA CYS A 283 -3.32 -16.32 16.13
C CYS A 283 -2.01 -16.01 16.89
N ASP A 284 -1.19 -17.00 17.16
CA ASP A 284 0.16 -16.83 17.74
C ASP A 284 1.26 -16.80 16.63
N ASP A 285 0.87 -16.79 15.34
CA ASP A 285 1.82 -16.75 14.23
C ASP A 285 2.59 -15.42 14.23
N PRO A 286 3.94 -15.44 14.10
CA PRO A 286 4.74 -14.21 14.12
C PRO A 286 4.52 -13.29 12.91
N SER A 287 3.75 -13.70 11.90
CA SER A 287 3.31 -12.84 10.80
C SER A 287 2.29 -11.78 11.24
N ILE A 288 1.84 -11.83 12.49
CA ILE A 288 0.96 -10.80 13.09
C ILE A 288 -0.40 -10.74 12.37
N GLN A 289 -1.10 -11.87 12.42
CA GLN A 289 -2.43 -12.04 11.83
C GLN A 289 -3.49 -11.12 12.50
N PRO A 290 -4.65 -10.86 11.87
CA PRO A 290 -5.73 -10.07 12.47
C PRO A 290 -6.14 -10.55 13.87
N CYS A 291 -6.20 -11.86 14.12
CA CYS A 291 -6.54 -12.43 15.43
C CYS A 291 -5.38 -12.40 16.47
N HIS A 292 -4.17 -11.95 16.08
CA HIS A 292 -3.02 -11.88 17.00
C HIS A 292 -3.28 -10.84 18.10
N SER A 293 -2.89 -11.14 19.36
CA SER A 293 -3.17 -10.28 20.51
C SER A 293 -2.65 -8.84 20.34
N LYS A 294 -1.46 -8.68 19.77
CA LYS A 294 -0.89 -7.35 19.47
C LYS A 294 -1.68 -6.60 18.39
N SER A 295 -2.22 -7.30 17.38
CA SER A 295 -3.07 -6.70 16.33
C SER A 295 -4.38 -6.17 16.93
N LEU A 296 -5.01 -6.93 17.83
CA LEU A 296 -6.22 -6.51 18.53
C LEU A 296 -5.97 -5.31 19.46
N ALA A 297 -4.84 -5.30 20.19
CA ALA A 297 -4.45 -4.16 21.01
C ALA A 297 -4.23 -2.90 20.17
N ASN A 298 -3.50 -3.02 19.07
CA ASN A 298 -3.28 -1.92 18.11
C ASN A 298 -4.60 -1.41 17.53
N PHE A 299 -5.48 -2.32 17.10
CA PHE A 299 -6.81 -1.97 16.59
C PHE A 299 -7.59 -1.12 17.60
N LYS A 300 -7.67 -1.58 18.86
CA LYS A 300 -8.34 -0.83 19.93
C LYS A 300 -7.75 0.56 20.11
N ILE A 301 -6.43 0.67 20.23
CA ILE A 301 -5.74 1.95 20.46
C ILE A 301 -6.00 2.94 19.33
N LEU A 302 -6.00 2.48 18.09
CA LEU A 302 -6.30 3.33 16.94
C LEU A 302 -7.76 3.78 16.94
N VAL A 303 -8.70 2.86 17.12
CA VAL A 303 -10.13 3.17 17.14
C VAL A 303 -10.47 4.14 18.26
N ASP A 304 -9.91 3.93 19.46
CA ASP A 304 -10.12 4.82 20.61
C ASP A 304 -9.58 6.24 20.36
N ALA A 305 -8.47 6.37 19.64
CA ALA A 305 -7.93 7.68 19.27
C ALA A 305 -8.91 8.46 18.36
N PHE A 306 -9.62 7.80 17.45
CA PHE A 306 -10.61 8.42 16.58
C PHE A 306 -11.99 8.63 17.23
N ARG A 307 -12.25 8.10 18.44
CA ARG A 307 -13.45 8.40 19.22
C ARG A 307 -13.46 9.83 19.79
N ASN A 308 -12.34 10.53 19.71
CA ASN A 308 -12.25 11.91 20.18
C ASN A 308 -13.12 12.83 19.31
N ALA A 309 -14.22 13.34 19.89
CA ALA A 309 -15.15 14.23 19.20
C ALA A 309 -14.52 15.56 18.76
N THR A 310 -13.43 16.01 19.40
CA THR A 310 -12.67 17.18 18.93
C THR A 310 -11.95 16.87 17.62
N LEU A 311 -11.48 15.64 17.45
CA LEU A 311 -10.84 15.19 16.20
C LEU A 311 -11.89 14.89 15.12
N TYR A 312 -12.91 14.08 15.49
CA TYR A 312 -13.99 13.63 14.59
C TYR A 312 -15.36 13.87 15.21
N PRO A 313 -15.99 15.06 14.98
CA PRO A 313 -17.33 15.36 15.48
C PRO A 313 -18.41 14.36 15.07
N VAL A 314 -18.26 13.68 13.91
CA VAL A 314 -19.18 12.62 13.46
C VAL A 314 -19.18 11.40 14.38
N ASN A 315 -18.18 11.25 15.25
CA ASN A 315 -18.06 10.14 16.20
C ASN A 315 -18.59 10.48 17.59
N ASP A 316 -19.09 11.70 17.81
CA ASP A 316 -19.56 12.13 19.11
C ASP A 316 -20.71 11.27 19.64
N GLY A 317 -20.60 10.87 20.90
CA GLY A 317 -21.63 10.08 21.58
C GLY A 317 -21.77 8.62 21.14
N ILE A 318 -20.92 8.13 20.20
CA ILE A 318 -20.96 6.72 19.79
C ILE A 318 -20.43 5.81 20.92
N PRO A 319 -21.20 4.81 21.37
CA PRO A 319 -20.77 3.89 22.43
C PRO A 319 -19.47 3.14 22.11
N ILE A 320 -18.71 2.76 23.16
CA ILE A 320 -17.40 2.09 23.01
C ILE A 320 -17.46 0.78 22.21
N ASN A 321 -18.56 0.05 22.29
CA ASN A 321 -18.81 -1.21 21.60
C ASN A 321 -19.45 -1.04 20.20
N LYS A 322 -19.34 0.16 19.61
CA LYS A 322 -19.83 0.47 18.26
C LYS A 322 -18.68 1.00 17.40
N GLY A 323 -18.72 0.70 16.12
CA GLY A 323 -17.80 1.23 15.12
C GLY A 323 -17.89 2.74 15.00
N VAL A 324 -16.79 3.36 14.60
CA VAL A 324 -16.67 4.81 14.40
C VAL A 324 -16.03 5.08 13.04
N ALA A 325 -16.17 6.28 12.54
CA ALA A 325 -15.46 6.74 11.36
C ALA A 325 -13.95 6.80 11.63
N LEU A 326 -13.14 6.25 10.74
CA LEU A 326 -11.69 6.15 10.88
C LEU A 326 -10.96 6.85 9.74
N GLY A 327 -9.89 7.56 10.08
CA GLY A 327 -8.95 8.15 9.15
C GLY A 327 -7.59 7.47 9.16
N ARG A 328 -6.62 8.06 8.47
CA ARG A 328 -5.27 7.52 8.32
C ARG A 328 -4.51 7.47 9.65
N TYR A 329 -4.38 8.61 10.30
CA TYR A 329 -3.71 8.80 11.59
C TYR A 329 -4.23 10.10 12.24
N THR A 330 -4.03 10.27 13.54
CA THR A 330 -4.67 11.35 14.30
C THR A 330 -4.14 12.74 13.97
N GLU A 331 -2.90 12.85 13.49
CA GLU A 331 -2.23 14.10 13.10
C GLU A 331 -2.46 14.47 11.63
N ASP A 332 -3.37 13.75 10.93
CA ASP A 332 -3.65 13.95 9.51
C ASP A 332 -4.22 15.35 9.23
N VAL A 333 -3.61 16.03 8.25
CA VAL A 333 -4.05 17.34 7.77
C VAL A 333 -4.46 17.35 6.30
N TYR A 334 -4.26 16.22 5.59
CA TYR A 334 -4.57 16.11 4.18
C TYR A 334 -6.08 16.26 3.95
N PHE A 335 -6.49 17.21 3.12
CA PHE A 335 -7.90 17.64 2.94
C PHE A 335 -8.65 17.93 4.26
N GLY A 336 -7.90 18.32 5.31
CA GLY A 336 -8.44 18.61 6.63
C GLY A 336 -8.42 17.42 7.59
N GLY A 337 -7.83 16.27 7.21
CA GLY A 337 -7.71 15.07 8.05
C GLY A 337 -9.08 14.45 8.35
N ASN A 338 -9.70 13.88 7.35
CA ASN A 338 -11.06 13.33 7.42
C ASN A 338 -11.06 11.80 7.52
N PRO A 339 -12.20 11.19 7.87
CA PRO A 339 -12.39 9.75 7.75
C PRO A 339 -12.31 9.28 6.30
N TRP A 340 -11.75 8.09 6.12
CA TRP A 340 -11.63 7.41 4.83
C TRP A 340 -12.59 6.24 4.73
N TYR A 341 -13.27 6.09 3.60
CA TYR A 341 -14.16 4.95 3.37
C TYR A 341 -13.42 3.63 3.50
N LEU A 342 -12.29 3.48 2.79
CA LEU A 342 -11.51 2.24 2.80
C LEU A 342 -10.99 1.84 4.19
N ILE A 343 -10.67 2.81 5.06
CA ILE A 343 -10.16 2.53 6.40
C ILE A 343 -11.30 2.12 7.34
N THR A 344 -12.42 2.82 7.27
CA THR A 344 -13.61 2.48 8.06
C THR A 344 -14.14 1.09 7.68
N ILE A 345 -14.14 0.76 6.39
CA ILE A 345 -14.51 -0.55 5.85
C ILE A 345 -13.45 -1.60 6.21
N GLY A 346 -12.16 -1.26 6.11
CA GLY A 346 -11.04 -2.14 6.48
C GLY A 346 -11.06 -2.53 7.95
N ALA A 347 -11.56 -1.66 8.84
CA ALA A 347 -11.75 -2.03 10.24
C ALA A 347 -12.78 -3.17 10.42
N ALA A 348 -13.84 -3.17 9.62
CA ALA A 348 -14.80 -4.28 9.61
C ALA A 348 -14.16 -5.56 9.05
N GLU A 349 -13.43 -5.47 7.93
CA GLU A 349 -12.72 -6.59 7.31
C GLU A 349 -11.74 -7.24 8.29
N PHE A 350 -10.89 -6.45 8.96
CA PHE A 350 -9.97 -6.92 9.98
C PHE A 350 -10.67 -7.74 11.08
N LEU A 351 -11.83 -7.30 11.54
CA LEU A 351 -12.60 -8.01 12.59
C LEU A 351 -13.24 -9.30 12.05
N TYR A 352 -13.76 -9.31 10.81
CA TYR A 352 -14.28 -10.53 10.19
C TYR A 352 -13.16 -11.55 9.96
N ASP A 353 -11.98 -11.11 9.56
CA ASP A 353 -10.80 -11.95 9.42
C ASP A 353 -10.40 -12.60 10.76
N ALA A 354 -10.35 -11.82 11.84
CA ALA A 354 -10.08 -12.34 13.18
C ALA A 354 -11.13 -13.37 13.62
N VAL A 355 -12.41 -13.08 13.40
CA VAL A 355 -13.53 -14.00 13.69
C VAL A 355 -13.41 -15.28 12.87
N ALA A 356 -13.02 -15.19 11.60
CA ALA A 356 -12.80 -16.34 10.73
C ALA A 356 -11.69 -17.24 11.26
N GLN A 357 -10.55 -16.66 11.67
CA GLN A 357 -9.42 -17.39 12.23
C GLN A 357 -9.78 -18.07 13.55
N TRP A 358 -10.51 -17.42 14.46
CA TRP A 358 -10.99 -18.05 15.68
C TRP A 358 -11.96 -19.20 15.40
N LYS A 359 -12.84 -19.05 14.42
CA LYS A 359 -13.74 -20.14 13.99
C LYS A 359 -12.96 -21.31 13.40
N SER A 360 -11.95 -21.05 12.59
CA SER A 360 -11.08 -22.05 11.98
C SER A 360 -10.30 -22.83 13.04
N GLN A 361 -9.75 -22.13 14.05
CA GLN A 361 -8.97 -22.74 15.13
C GLN A 361 -9.83 -23.35 16.24
N GLY A 362 -11.12 -23.02 16.30
CA GLY A 362 -12.04 -23.48 17.33
C GLY A 362 -11.72 -22.90 18.73
N GLN A 363 -10.98 -21.81 18.81
CA GLN A 363 -10.61 -21.19 20.09
C GLN A 363 -10.34 -19.69 19.98
N ILE A 364 -10.51 -18.97 21.10
CA ILE A 364 -10.15 -17.57 21.28
C ILE A 364 -9.23 -17.50 22.50
N LYS A 365 -8.00 -17.01 22.30
CA LYS A 365 -7.04 -16.77 23.38
C LYS A 365 -7.11 -15.31 23.78
N VAL A 366 -7.33 -15.05 25.06
CA VAL A 366 -7.33 -13.71 25.66
C VAL A 366 -6.16 -13.64 26.64
N ASP A 367 -5.18 -12.81 26.35
CA ASP A 367 -4.05 -12.51 27.21
C ASP A 367 -4.09 -11.06 27.70
N SER A 368 -3.12 -10.64 28.50
CA SER A 368 -3.08 -9.28 29.05
C SER A 368 -2.99 -8.19 27.97
N THR A 369 -2.47 -8.50 26.77
CA THR A 369 -2.33 -7.57 25.65
C THR A 369 -3.68 -7.36 24.95
N SER A 370 -4.42 -8.43 24.68
CA SER A 370 -5.71 -8.39 23.97
C SER A 370 -6.91 -8.16 24.90
N GLN A 371 -6.79 -8.41 26.20
CA GLN A 371 -7.90 -8.30 27.14
C GLN A 371 -8.64 -6.94 27.09
N PRO A 372 -7.96 -5.78 26.99
CA PRO A 372 -8.66 -4.48 26.89
C PRO A 372 -9.58 -4.39 25.68
N PHE A 373 -9.20 -4.97 24.53
CA PHE A 373 -10.06 -5.02 23.32
C PHE A 373 -11.34 -5.81 23.60
N PHE A 374 -11.21 -6.99 24.18
CA PHE A 374 -12.38 -7.82 24.47
C PHE A 374 -13.26 -7.26 25.58
N ALA A 375 -12.69 -6.60 26.59
CA ALA A 375 -13.44 -6.06 27.73
C ALA A 375 -14.44 -4.96 27.32
N ASP A 376 -14.13 -4.15 26.33
CA ASP A 376 -15.04 -3.14 25.78
C ASP A 376 -16.27 -3.77 25.11
N LEU A 377 -16.09 -4.95 24.53
CA LEU A 377 -17.12 -5.65 23.77
C LEU A 377 -17.87 -6.68 24.62
N TYR A 378 -17.17 -7.38 25.48
CA TYR A 378 -17.70 -8.43 26.35
C TYR A 378 -17.16 -8.25 27.78
N PRO A 379 -17.82 -7.44 28.63
CA PRO A 379 -17.30 -7.04 29.94
C PRO A 379 -17.05 -8.19 30.94
N LYS A 380 -17.59 -9.39 30.68
CA LYS A 380 -17.37 -10.59 31.50
C LYS A 380 -16.06 -11.31 31.13
N VAL A 381 -15.36 -10.90 30.07
CA VAL A 381 -14.16 -11.57 29.59
C VAL A 381 -13.07 -11.60 30.68
N LYS A 382 -12.38 -12.73 30.78
CA LYS A 382 -11.19 -12.91 31.63
C LYS A 382 -10.04 -13.42 30.76
N GLY A 383 -8.82 -13.25 31.22
CA GLY A 383 -7.66 -13.90 30.61
C GLY A 383 -7.82 -15.43 30.63
N GLY A 384 -7.48 -16.06 29.48
CA GLY A 384 -7.63 -17.49 29.28
C GLY A 384 -7.96 -17.87 27.85
N THR A 385 -8.22 -19.16 27.63
CA THR A 385 -8.62 -19.70 26.33
C THR A 385 -10.07 -20.12 26.35
N TYR A 386 -10.87 -19.54 25.47
CA TYR A 386 -12.26 -19.88 25.23
C TYR A 386 -12.33 -20.85 24.07
N GLN A 387 -12.73 -22.11 24.33
CA GLN A 387 -12.78 -23.14 23.29
C GLN A 387 -14.21 -23.37 22.80
N LYS A 388 -14.32 -23.69 21.51
CA LYS A 388 -15.55 -24.21 20.92
C LYS A 388 -15.83 -25.59 21.52
N ALA A 389 -16.62 -25.65 22.59
CA ALA A 389 -16.98 -26.91 23.25
C ALA A 389 -18.06 -27.65 22.47
N ALA A 390 -18.04 -29.00 22.55
CA ALA A 390 -19.13 -29.83 22.02
C ALA A 390 -20.48 -29.57 22.74
N ASN A 391 -20.44 -29.03 23.96
CA ASN A 391 -21.58 -28.59 24.75
C ASN A 391 -21.40 -27.11 25.11
N LEU A 392 -21.68 -26.22 24.16
CA LEU A 392 -21.95 -24.79 24.33
C LEU A 392 -21.28 -24.14 25.56
N SER A 393 -20.01 -23.75 25.45
CA SER A 393 -19.57 -22.66 26.31
C SER A 393 -20.20 -21.39 25.71
N ASP A 394 -21.17 -20.81 26.40
CA ASP A 394 -21.85 -19.58 25.99
C ASP A 394 -20.86 -18.43 25.72
N ASP A 395 -19.69 -18.43 26.38
CA ASP A 395 -18.70 -17.38 26.26
C ASP A 395 -17.99 -17.35 24.91
N TYR A 396 -17.56 -18.49 24.34
CA TYR A 396 -16.92 -18.54 23.01
C TYR A 396 -17.85 -17.97 21.93
N ASN A 397 -19.09 -18.44 21.87
CA ASN A 397 -20.07 -17.97 20.90
C ASN A 397 -20.49 -16.52 21.16
N SER A 398 -20.59 -16.13 22.45
CA SER A 398 -20.91 -14.76 22.84
C SER A 398 -19.82 -13.78 22.39
N ILE A 399 -18.53 -14.10 22.55
CA ILE A 399 -17.41 -13.28 22.09
C ILE A 399 -17.45 -13.16 20.56
N LEU A 400 -17.59 -14.31 19.83
CA LEU A 400 -17.68 -14.29 18.36
C LEU A 400 -18.82 -13.40 17.86
N SER A 401 -20.03 -13.57 18.42
CA SER A 401 -21.19 -12.78 18.00
C SER A 401 -21.04 -11.30 18.31
N THR A 402 -20.43 -10.97 19.45
CA THR A 402 -20.20 -9.57 19.85
C THR A 402 -19.16 -8.90 18.96
N VAL A 403 -18.05 -9.58 18.62
CA VAL A 403 -17.05 -9.05 17.70
C VAL A 403 -17.61 -8.93 16.27
N THR A 404 -18.43 -9.90 15.83
CA THR A 404 -19.13 -9.80 14.53
C THR A 404 -20.08 -8.59 14.50
N ALA A 405 -20.87 -8.38 15.55
CA ALA A 405 -21.76 -7.21 15.66
C ALA A 405 -20.96 -5.89 15.73
N TYR A 406 -19.76 -5.91 16.30
CA TYR A 406 -18.86 -4.77 16.28
C TYR A 406 -18.34 -4.49 14.87
N ALA A 407 -17.95 -5.50 14.11
CA ALA A 407 -17.58 -5.38 12.69
C ALA A 407 -18.75 -4.82 11.86
N ASP A 408 -19.96 -5.37 12.01
CA ASP A 408 -21.18 -4.87 11.34
C ASP A 408 -21.44 -3.38 11.64
N SER A 409 -21.07 -2.91 12.84
CA SER A 409 -21.26 -1.51 13.19
C SER A 409 -20.32 -0.55 12.44
N PHE A 410 -19.12 -0.97 12.00
CA PHE A 410 -18.28 -0.19 11.08
C PHE A 410 -18.87 -0.15 9.67
N VAL A 411 -19.47 -1.27 9.21
CA VAL A 411 -20.19 -1.29 7.94
C VAL A 411 -21.38 -0.32 7.99
N ALA A 412 -22.10 -0.27 9.11
CA ALA A 412 -23.20 0.68 9.30
C ALA A 412 -22.73 2.15 9.30
N VAL A 413 -21.53 2.45 9.82
CA VAL A 413 -20.92 3.78 9.65
C VAL A 413 -20.69 4.09 8.17
N ALA A 414 -20.10 3.17 7.40
CA ALA A 414 -19.92 3.36 5.97
C ALA A 414 -21.26 3.54 5.25
N GLN A 415 -22.29 2.74 5.57
CA GLN A 415 -23.66 2.86 5.04
C GLN A 415 -24.22 4.26 5.25
N GLN A 416 -23.99 4.85 6.41
CA GLN A 416 -24.51 6.18 6.74
C GLN A 416 -23.94 7.27 5.81
N TYR A 417 -22.69 7.14 5.39
CA TYR A 417 -21.96 8.18 4.64
C TYR A 417 -21.79 7.85 3.15
N ILE A 418 -22.11 6.65 2.70
CA ILE A 418 -22.16 6.31 1.28
C ILE A 418 -23.44 6.90 0.67
N PRO A 419 -23.36 7.73 -0.38
CA PRO A 419 -24.51 8.27 -1.07
C PRO A 419 -25.44 7.18 -1.63
N LYS A 420 -26.70 7.51 -1.86
CA LYS A 420 -27.73 6.56 -2.36
C LYS A 420 -27.37 5.90 -3.70
N ASN A 421 -26.57 6.55 -4.53
CA ASN A 421 -26.07 5.98 -5.78
C ASN A 421 -24.93 4.99 -5.60
N GLY A 422 -24.42 4.80 -4.36
CA GLY A 422 -23.34 3.89 -4.02
C GLY A 422 -21.94 4.38 -4.37
N SER A 423 -21.78 5.64 -4.81
CA SER A 423 -20.45 6.21 -5.10
C SER A 423 -19.62 6.33 -3.82
N MET A 424 -18.34 5.96 -3.89
CA MET A 424 -17.40 6.09 -2.78
C MET A 424 -16.19 6.93 -3.20
N SER A 425 -16.06 8.10 -2.56
CA SER A 425 -14.83 8.90 -2.68
C SER A 425 -13.71 8.33 -1.79
N GLU A 426 -12.62 9.06 -1.74
CA GLU A 426 -11.52 8.78 -0.82
C GLU A 426 -11.98 9.00 0.62
N GLN A 427 -12.60 10.14 0.89
CA GLN A 427 -12.95 10.61 2.22
C GLN A 427 -14.42 11.03 2.32
N PHE A 428 -14.91 11.13 3.56
CA PHE A 428 -16.12 11.85 3.91
C PHE A 428 -15.84 12.83 5.05
N ASN A 429 -16.56 13.95 5.09
CA ASN A 429 -16.28 15.03 6.01
C ASN A 429 -16.42 14.57 7.47
N LYS A 430 -15.43 14.88 8.31
CA LYS A 430 -15.43 14.58 9.75
C LYS A 430 -16.44 15.38 10.56
N ALA A 431 -17.02 16.42 9.96
CA ALA A 431 -18.12 17.19 10.55
C ALA A 431 -19.46 16.77 9.93
N PRO A 432 -20.55 16.70 10.72
CA PRO A 432 -21.89 16.45 10.19
C PRO A 432 -22.26 17.43 9.07
N PRO A 433 -22.96 17.00 7.99
CA PRO A 433 -23.59 15.70 7.81
C PRO A 433 -22.67 14.60 7.25
N GLY A 434 -21.37 14.81 7.08
CA GLY A 434 -20.43 13.79 6.60
C GLY A 434 -20.43 13.58 5.08
N ASN A 435 -20.61 14.64 4.30
CA ASN A 435 -20.64 14.54 2.83
C ASN A 435 -19.31 13.96 2.27
N PRO A 436 -19.38 13.20 1.17
CA PRO A 436 -18.18 12.73 0.44
C PRO A 436 -17.32 13.92 -0.02
N ILE A 437 -16.01 13.79 0.10
CA ILE A 437 -15.03 14.78 -0.32
C ILE A 437 -13.75 14.10 -0.83
N SER A 438 -12.80 14.90 -1.35
CA SER A 438 -11.57 14.43 -1.96
C SER A 438 -11.84 13.64 -3.26
N ALA A 439 -10.93 12.77 -3.70
CA ALA A 439 -11.05 12.06 -4.96
C ALA A 439 -12.34 11.25 -5.05
N SER A 440 -13.20 11.56 -6.01
CA SER A 440 -14.45 10.84 -6.25
C SER A 440 -14.18 9.45 -6.85
N ASP A 441 -15.09 8.53 -6.60
CA ASP A 441 -15.04 7.18 -7.18
C ASP A 441 -13.66 6.51 -7.04
N LEU A 442 -13.12 6.52 -5.81
CA LEU A 442 -11.81 5.95 -5.52
C LEU A 442 -11.84 4.42 -5.68
N THR A 443 -11.01 3.92 -6.57
CA THR A 443 -10.96 2.49 -6.92
C THR A 443 -10.64 1.62 -5.72
N TRP A 444 -9.73 2.05 -4.85
CA TRP A 444 -9.39 1.31 -3.62
C TRP A 444 -10.55 1.29 -2.61
N SER A 445 -11.37 2.35 -2.51
CA SER A 445 -12.56 2.32 -1.66
C SER A 445 -13.55 1.25 -2.12
N TYR A 446 -13.75 1.10 -3.42
CA TYR A 446 -14.58 0.06 -4.00
C TYR A 446 -14.00 -1.34 -3.78
N ALA A 447 -12.72 -1.53 -4.04
CA ALA A 447 -12.04 -2.81 -3.81
C ALA A 447 -12.14 -3.24 -2.34
N ALA A 448 -11.90 -2.33 -1.39
CA ALA A 448 -12.04 -2.59 0.04
C ALA A 448 -13.48 -2.99 0.44
N PHE A 449 -14.49 -2.42 -0.20
CA PHE A 449 -15.89 -2.82 0.08
C PHE A 449 -16.18 -4.24 -0.40
N VAL A 450 -15.68 -4.61 -1.59
CA VAL A 450 -15.86 -5.97 -2.12
C VAL A 450 -15.18 -7.00 -1.20
N THR A 451 -13.90 -6.81 -0.84
CA THR A 451 -13.17 -7.75 0.03
C THR A 451 -13.82 -7.86 1.40
N MET A 452 -14.20 -6.77 2.03
CA MET A 452 -14.93 -6.76 3.30
C MET A 452 -16.24 -7.57 3.19
N SER A 453 -17.01 -7.39 2.11
CA SER A 453 -18.27 -8.09 1.91
C SER A 453 -18.09 -9.61 1.75
N GLU A 454 -17.02 -10.04 1.08
CA GLU A 454 -16.62 -11.45 0.99
C GLU A 454 -16.32 -12.01 2.40
N ARG A 455 -15.50 -11.32 3.20
CA ARG A 455 -15.15 -11.76 4.57
C ARG A 455 -16.40 -11.87 5.44
N ARG A 456 -17.30 -10.87 5.34
CA ARG A 456 -18.59 -10.89 6.04
C ARG A 456 -19.45 -12.09 5.63
N ALA A 457 -19.45 -12.45 4.35
CA ALA A 457 -20.16 -13.61 3.81
C ALA A 457 -19.48 -14.97 4.12
N GLY A 458 -18.29 -14.96 4.75
CA GLY A 458 -17.52 -16.17 5.03
C GLY A 458 -16.78 -16.72 3.81
N LEU A 459 -16.51 -15.87 2.83
CA LEU A 459 -15.70 -16.20 1.65
C LEU A 459 -14.27 -15.70 1.87
N TYR A 460 -13.31 -16.60 1.69
CA TYR A 460 -11.90 -16.30 1.98
C TYR A 460 -11.01 -16.66 0.79
N PRO A 461 -9.91 -15.92 0.55
CA PRO A 461 -8.90 -16.30 -0.42
C PRO A 461 -8.25 -17.62 0.00
N PRO A 462 -7.62 -18.34 -0.94
CA PRO A 462 -6.84 -19.53 -0.62
C PRO A 462 -5.77 -19.23 0.43
N SER A 463 -5.55 -20.19 1.35
CA SER A 463 -4.45 -20.10 2.32
C SER A 463 -3.10 -20.07 1.62
N TRP A 464 -2.19 -19.23 2.13
CA TRP A 464 -0.84 -19.06 1.60
C TRP A 464 0.25 -19.48 2.59
N THR A 465 -0.10 -19.73 3.86
CA THR A 465 0.91 -19.97 4.89
C THR A 465 1.57 -21.33 4.80
N THR A 466 2.90 -21.25 4.78
CA THR A 466 3.76 -22.22 5.44
C THR A 466 4.35 -21.50 6.66
N SER A 467 4.18 -22.05 7.86
CA SER A 467 4.64 -21.40 9.10
C SER A 467 6.14 -21.08 9.02
N THR A 468 6.48 -19.81 8.91
CA THR A 468 7.86 -19.34 9.00
C THR A 468 8.22 -19.14 10.46
N LYS A 469 9.30 -19.78 10.91
CA LYS A 469 9.81 -19.60 12.28
C LYS A 469 10.69 -18.35 12.33
N LEU A 470 10.60 -17.63 13.44
CA LEU A 470 11.55 -16.57 13.74
C LEU A 470 12.96 -17.16 13.83
N PRO A 471 13.97 -16.55 13.20
CA PRO A 471 15.35 -16.98 13.33
C PRO A 471 15.87 -16.67 14.75
N ALA A 472 16.85 -17.44 15.21
CA ALA A 472 17.47 -17.21 16.51
C ALA A 472 18.22 -15.84 16.57
N THR A 473 18.67 -15.34 15.44
CA THR A 473 19.34 -14.05 15.30
C THR A 473 18.77 -13.34 14.09
N CYS A 474 18.32 -12.09 14.30
CA CYS A 474 17.83 -11.25 13.21
C CYS A 474 19.01 -10.68 12.42
N ILE A 475 19.00 -10.89 11.11
CA ILE A 475 19.98 -10.35 10.18
C ILE A 475 19.26 -9.33 9.29
N THR A 476 19.94 -8.22 8.98
CA THR A 476 19.39 -7.17 8.10
C THR A 476 20.09 -7.11 6.75
N SER A 477 20.73 -8.21 6.33
CA SER A 477 21.37 -8.28 5.02
C SER A 477 20.35 -8.32 3.88
N SER A 478 20.74 -7.79 2.73
CA SER A 478 19.99 -7.90 1.49
C SER A 478 20.70 -8.82 0.50
N LYS A 479 20.03 -9.17 -0.59
CA LYS A 479 20.60 -9.97 -1.69
C LYS A 479 20.49 -9.18 -2.99
N THR A 480 21.56 -9.17 -3.76
CA THR A 480 21.55 -8.57 -5.10
C THR A 480 20.49 -9.26 -5.97
N GLY A 481 19.60 -8.48 -6.54
CA GLY A 481 18.55 -8.96 -7.42
C GLY A 481 19.03 -9.23 -8.83
N THR A 482 18.27 -10.06 -9.55
CA THR A 482 18.44 -10.29 -10.99
C THR A 482 17.18 -9.79 -11.69
N TYR A 483 17.35 -8.98 -12.73
CA TYR A 483 16.26 -8.30 -13.40
C TYR A 483 16.31 -8.55 -14.90
N VAL A 484 15.18 -8.97 -15.45
CA VAL A 484 15.03 -9.24 -16.89
C VAL A 484 13.67 -8.77 -17.38
N PRO A 485 13.58 -8.21 -18.60
CA PRO A 485 12.28 -7.89 -19.20
C PRO A 485 11.44 -9.16 -19.39
N ALA A 486 10.19 -9.13 -19.00
CA ALA A 486 9.25 -10.23 -19.19
C ALA A 486 8.69 -10.24 -20.63
N ILE A 487 9.54 -10.56 -21.59
CA ILE A 487 9.25 -10.46 -23.04
C ILE A 487 8.02 -11.28 -23.42
N ALA A 488 7.90 -12.50 -22.91
CA ALA A 488 6.75 -13.37 -23.21
C ALA A 488 5.42 -12.80 -22.69
N ALA A 489 5.48 -11.90 -21.71
CA ALA A 489 4.34 -11.15 -21.20
C ALA A 489 4.12 -9.81 -21.93
N GLY A 490 4.82 -9.54 -23.03
CA GLY A 490 4.65 -8.32 -23.83
C GLY A 490 5.57 -7.16 -23.44
N ALA A 491 6.50 -7.36 -22.50
CA ALA A 491 7.51 -6.34 -22.21
C ALA A 491 8.36 -6.06 -23.48
N PRO A 492 8.73 -4.80 -23.75
CA PRO A 492 9.66 -4.50 -24.83
C PRO A 492 11.03 -5.13 -24.53
N ASN A 493 11.71 -5.57 -25.59
CA ASN A 493 13.11 -6.01 -25.47
C ASN A 493 13.98 -4.78 -25.22
N VAL A 494 14.11 -4.37 -23.97
CA VAL A 494 15.05 -3.34 -23.56
C VAL A 494 16.44 -3.98 -23.55
N THR A 495 17.10 -4.01 -24.69
CA THR A 495 18.54 -4.36 -24.75
C THR A 495 19.31 -3.25 -24.04
N GLY A 496 20.03 -3.61 -22.99
CA GLY A 496 20.61 -2.65 -22.09
C GLY A 496 21.42 -1.54 -22.72
N SER A 497 20.90 -0.33 -22.72
CA SER A 497 21.76 0.73 -22.22
C SER A 497 21.81 0.54 -20.72
N CYS A 498 22.93 0.01 -20.18
CA CYS A 498 23.07 -0.01 -18.72
C CYS A 498 22.97 1.43 -18.25
N SER A 499 22.27 1.66 -17.17
CA SER A 499 22.41 2.91 -16.45
C SER A 499 23.50 2.75 -15.39
N VAL A 500 24.20 3.83 -15.17
CA VAL A 500 25.26 3.95 -14.16
C VAL A 500 24.79 4.97 -13.14
N PRO A 501 24.76 4.63 -11.86
CA PRO A 501 24.40 5.59 -10.83
C PRO A 501 25.46 6.70 -10.74
N VAL A 502 25.01 7.94 -10.81
CA VAL A 502 25.85 9.13 -10.69
C VAL A 502 25.30 10.02 -9.58
N SER A 503 26.11 10.29 -8.58
CA SER A 503 25.81 11.24 -7.52
C SER A 503 26.22 12.64 -7.94
N PHE A 504 25.27 13.51 -8.19
CA PHE A 504 25.53 14.92 -8.47
C PHE A 504 25.53 15.71 -7.18
N LEU A 505 26.64 16.41 -6.93
CA LEU A 505 26.87 17.24 -5.76
C LEU A 505 27.29 18.62 -6.21
N VAL A 506 26.57 19.65 -5.77
CA VAL A 506 26.92 21.04 -6.06
C VAL A 506 26.86 21.92 -4.81
N ASN A 507 27.89 22.69 -4.59
CA ASN A 507 27.89 23.74 -3.55
C ASN A 507 27.28 25.03 -4.16
N ALA A 508 26.01 25.27 -3.85
CA ALA A 508 25.26 26.43 -4.35
C ALA A 508 24.56 27.14 -3.19
N THR A 509 24.99 28.38 -2.90
CA THR A 509 24.29 29.21 -1.91
C THR A 509 22.92 29.60 -2.46
N THR A 510 21.90 29.32 -1.70
CA THR A 510 20.49 29.61 -2.04
C THR A 510 19.83 30.38 -0.91
N TYR A 511 18.75 31.07 -1.23
CA TYR A 511 17.90 31.76 -0.27
C TYR A 511 16.70 30.90 0.10
N TYR A 512 16.09 31.18 1.23
CA TYR A 512 14.94 30.44 1.71
C TYR A 512 13.81 30.42 0.66
N GLY A 513 13.32 29.23 0.32
CA GLY A 513 12.28 29.00 -0.72
C GLY A 513 12.82 28.73 -2.12
N GLU A 514 14.10 28.93 -2.39
CA GLU A 514 14.73 28.51 -3.65
C GLU A 514 15.03 27.01 -3.66
N ASN A 515 14.99 26.40 -4.85
CA ASN A 515 15.37 25.01 -5.07
C ASN A 515 16.38 24.92 -6.20
N VAL A 516 17.24 23.91 -6.17
CA VAL A 516 18.21 23.62 -7.24
C VAL A 516 17.72 22.42 -8.05
N TYR A 517 17.82 22.55 -9.38
CA TYR A 517 17.50 21.51 -10.36
C TYR A 517 18.75 21.17 -11.17
N LEU A 518 18.91 19.90 -11.48
CA LEU A 518 19.89 19.39 -12.42
C LEU A 518 19.20 19.12 -13.77
N VAL A 519 19.72 19.71 -14.85
CA VAL A 519 19.13 19.65 -16.20
C VAL A 519 20.21 19.28 -17.21
N GLY A 520 19.91 18.48 -18.21
CA GLY A 520 20.91 18.07 -19.20
C GLY A 520 20.34 17.53 -20.50
N ASN A 521 21.24 17.08 -21.37
CA ASN A 521 20.93 16.66 -22.74
C ASN A 521 20.29 15.27 -22.87
N VAL A 522 20.27 14.47 -21.79
CA VAL A 522 19.65 13.14 -21.79
C VAL A 522 18.25 13.19 -21.15
N ALA A 523 17.42 12.20 -21.44
CA ALA A 523 16.05 12.14 -20.95
C ALA A 523 16.00 12.10 -19.40
N GLU A 524 16.95 11.45 -18.79
CA GLU A 524 17.12 11.32 -17.34
C GLU A 524 17.39 12.68 -16.64
N LEU A 525 17.89 13.64 -17.41
CA LEU A 525 18.12 15.04 -16.96
C LEU A 525 17.15 16.03 -17.62
N GLY A 526 15.98 15.56 -18.09
CA GLY A 526 14.89 16.39 -18.58
C GLY A 526 15.08 16.94 -19.99
N SER A 527 16.09 16.51 -20.76
CA SER A 527 16.34 16.97 -22.14
C SER A 527 16.33 18.51 -22.25
N TRP A 528 17.05 19.19 -21.37
CA TRP A 528 17.14 20.65 -21.22
C TRP A 528 15.84 21.36 -20.78
N ASN A 529 14.81 20.63 -20.40
CA ASN A 529 13.58 21.20 -19.83
C ASN A 529 13.63 21.14 -18.29
N VAL A 530 13.65 22.30 -17.63
CA VAL A 530 13.73 22.38 -16.16
C VAL A 530 12.52 21.72 -15.49
N GLY A 531 11.34 21.77 -16.09
CA GLY A 531 10.14 21.10 -15.60
C GLY A 531 10.24 19.57 -15.56
N ASN A 532 11.15 19.00 -16.38
CA ASN A 532 11.45 17.57 -16.44
C ASN A 532 12.84 17.25 -15.84
N GLY A 533 13.55 18.24 -15.32
CA GLY A 533 14.85 18.08 -14.68
C GLY A 533 14.76 17.45 -13.29
N GLN A 534 15.92 17.09 -12.72
CA GLN A 534 15.99 16.46 -11.40
C GLN A 534 16.05 17.53 -10.31
N GLN A 535 15.07 17.57 -9.43
CA GLN A 535 15.14 18.43 -8.24
C GLN A 535 16.15 17.86 -7.26
N MET A 536 17.07 18.69 -6.79
CA MET A 536 18.11 18.31 -5.85
C MET A 536 17.64 18.45 -4.40
N SER A 537 18.21 17.64 -3.53
CA SER A 537 17.96 17.64 -2.09
C SER A 537 18.90 18.59 -1.36
N ALA A 538 18.36 19.38 -0.43
CA ALA A 538 19.10 20.20 0.53
C ALA A 538 19.38 19.47 1.85
N SER A 539 19.17 18.16 1.96
CA SER A 539 19.31 17.41 3.22
C SER A 539 20.69 17.53 3.86
N ASN A 540 21.72 17.78 3.04
CA ASN A 540 23.11 17.96 3.48
C ASN A 540 23.56 19.44 3.47
N TYR A 541 22.63 20.38 3.32
CA TYR A 541 22.91 21.80 3.25
C TYR A 541 23.22 22.38 4.64
N THR A 542 24.32 23.14 4.74
CA THR A 542 24.63 23.98 5.90
C THR A 542 25.11 25.34 5.44
N SER A 543 25.06 26.37 6.30
CA SER A 543 25.57 27.72 5.97
C SER A 543 27.07 27.74 5.64
N LYS A 544 27.85 26.79 6.17
CA LYS A 544 29.28 26.62 5.87
C LYS A 544 29.56 25.75 4.65
N ARG A 545 28.62 24.88 4.31
CA ARG A 545 28.68 23.97 3.15
C ARG A 545 27.31 23.93 2.50
N PRO A 546 27.01 24.80 1.53
CA PRO A 546 25.69 24.88 0.89
C PRO A 546 25.53 23.79 -0.16
N LEU A 547 25.55 22.52 0.31
CA LEU A 547 25.58 21.33 -0.54
C LEU A 547 24.17 20.91 -0.93
N TRP A 548 23.94 20.82 -2.24
CA TRP A 548 22.79 20.19 -2.86
C TRP A 548 23.22 18.87 -3.50
N ASN A 549 22.38 17.85 -3.42
CA ASN A 549 22.70 16.52 -3.95
C ASN A 549 21.50 15.84 -4.59
N VAL A 550 21.76 15.02 -5.63
CA VAL A 550 20.80 14.10 -6.23
C VAL A 550 21.55 12.93 -6.86
N ASP A 551 21.00 11.73 -6.71
CA ASP A 551 21.46 10.53 -7.40
C ASP A 551 20.62 10.29 -8.64
N VAL A 552 21.24 10.12 -9.81
CA VAL A 552 20.59 9.91 -11.09
C VAL A 552 21.22 8.73 -11.81
N GLU A 553 20.37 7.85 -12.34
CA GLU A 553 20.79 6.77 -13.22
C GLU A 553 20.97 7.31 -14.63
N LEU A 554 22.21 7.32 -15.14
CA LEU A 554 22.52 7.82 -16.48
C LEU A 554 22.91 6.68 -17.44
N PRO A 555 22.60 6.80 -18.74
CA PRO A 555 23.00 5.79 -19.74
C PRO A 555 24.50 5.57 -19.74
N GLY A 556 24.94 4.33 -19.56
CA GLY A 556 26.35 3.96 -19.52
C GLY A 556 27.06 4.18 -20.87
N GLY A 557 28.33 4.58 -20.83
CA GLY A 557 29.16 4.80 -22.00
C GLY A 557 28.86 6.07 -22.80
N GLN A 558 28.02 6.98 -22.27
CA GLN A 558 27.66 8.23 -22.96
C GLN A 558 28.34 9.47 -22.36
N ASN A 559 28.54 10.47 -23.19
CA ASN A 559 28.89 11.82 -22.73
C ASN A 559 27.61 12.61 -22.46
N VAL A 560 27.42 12.98 -21.20
CA VAL A 560 26.26 13.74 -20.74
C VAL A 560 26.67 15.17 -20.50
N SER A 561 25.93 16.12 -21.10
CA SER A 561 26.07 17.55 -20.81
C SER A 561 24.96 17.98 -19.85
N TYR A 562 25.30 18.78 -18.84
CA TYR A 562 24.36 19.18 -17.79
C TYR A 562 24.64 20.57 -17.27
N VAL A 563 23.68 21.15 -16.55
CA VAL A 563 23.76 22.45 -15.89
C VAL A 563 22.91 22.42 -14.62
N TYR A 564 23.32 23.17 -13.61
CA TYR A 564 22.48 23.41 -12.44
C TYR A 564 21.64 24.66 -12.66
N VAL A 565 20.40 24.63 -12.14
CA VAL A 565 19.42 25.69 -12.28
C VAL A 565 18.81 26.00 -10.92
N ARG A 566 18.85 27.25 -10.48
CA ARG A 566 18.17 27.71 -9.27
C ARG A 566 16.76 28.18 -9.63
N LYS A 567 15.73 27.47 -9.19
CA LYS A 567 14.35 27.93 -9.26
C LYS A 567 14.14 28.97 -8.17
N GLN A 568 13.76 30.17 -8.61
CA GLN A 568 13.56 31.29 -7.70
C GLN A 568 12.25 31.14 -6.93
N ASN A 569 12.20 31.70 -5.73
CA ASN A 569 11.01 31.74 -4.91
C ASN A 569 9.89 32.57 -5.60
N CYS A 570 8.62 32.38 -5.20
CA CYS A 570 7.47 33.15 -5.68
C CYS A 570 7.30 33.15 -7.20
N ASP A 571 7.64 32.04 -7.88
CA ASP A 571 7.55 31.87 -9.34
C ASP A 571 8.29 32.95 -10.15
N GLN A 572 9.34 33.56 -9.58
CA GLN A 572 10.17 34.57 -10.25
C GLN A 572 11.12 33.98 -11.33
N GLY A 573 10.91 32.75 -11.73
CA GLY A 573 11.64 32.11 -12.81
C GLY A 573 12.88 31.35 -12.36
N TYR A 574 13.86 31.27 -13.25
CA TYR A 574 15.04 30.43 -13.10
C TYR A 574 16.33 31.22 -13.31
N ILE A 575 17.35 30.91 -12.49
CA ILE A 575 18.73 31.36 -12.70
C ILE A 575 19.55 30.15 -13.13
N TYR A 576 20.18 30.23 -14.28
CA TYR A 576 21.03 29.18 -14.84
C TYR A 576 22.49 29.43 -14.57
N GLU A 577 23.30 28.38 -14.48
CA GLU A 577 24.75 28.50 -14.60
C GLU A 577 25.13 29.10 -15.96
N THR A 578 26.30 29.65 -16.05
CA THR A 578 26.76 30.32 -17.29
C THR A 578 27.36 29.38 -18.31
N THR A 579 27.76 28.16 -17.89
CA THR A 579 28.42 27.18 -18.73
C THR A 579 27.82 25.78 -18.49
N ASN A 580 27.69 25.01 -19.59
CA ASN A 580 27.29 23.61 -19.47
C ASN A 580 28.51 22.76 -19.05
N ARG A 581 28.28 21.86 -18.14
CA ARG A 581 29.24 20.85 -17.70
C ARG A 581 29.13 19.59 -18.55
N THR A 582 30.17 18.78 -18.58
CA THR A 582 30.17 17.49 -19.26
C THR A 582 30.68 16.39 -18.35
N LEU A 583 30.09 15.21 -18.47
CA LEU A 583 30.44 14.01 -17.72
C LEU A 583 30.47 12.83 -18.67
N THR A 584 31.54 12.05 -18.65
CA THR A 584 31.59 10.76 -19.33
C THR A 584 31.11 9.68 -18.38
N VAL A 585 29.94 9.11 -18.66
CA VAL A 585 29.38 8.02 -17.86
C VAL A 585 30.14 6.74 -18.21
N PRO A 586 30.67 5.97 -17.21
CA PRO A 586 31.39 4.73 -17.45
C PRO A 586 30.59 3.73 -18.30
N ALA A 587 31.30 2.87 -19.03
CA ALA A 587 30.67 1.78 -19.75
C ALA A 587 30.09 0.72 -18.79
N CYS A 588 29.13 -0.06 -19.28
CA CYS A 588 28.49 -1.16 -18.56
C CYS A 588 29.49 -2.15 -17.99
N GLY A 589 29.24 -2.65 -16.77
CA GLY A 589 30.07 -3.65 -16.12
C GLY A 589 31.25 -3.11 -15.32
N THR A 590 31.39 -1.79 -15.21
CA THR A 590 32.38 -1.18 -14.29
C THR A 590 31.75 -0.96 -12.92
N THR A 591 32.42 -1.37 -11.85
CA THR A 591 31.96 -1.28 -10.45
C THR A 591 32.15 0.12 -9.83
N GLN A 592 32.44 1.15 -10.62
CA GLN A 592 32.68 2.50 -10.11
C GLN A 592 31.37 3.26 -9.89
N SER A 593 31.10 3.67 -8.63
CA SER A 593 30.18 4.76 -8.34
C SER A 593 30.80 6.07 -8.80
N LEU A 594 30.09 6.85 -9.62
CA LEU A 594 30.55 8.14 -10.11
C LEU A 594 29.89 9.24 -9.28
N ALA A 595 30.67 10.19 -8.80
CA ALA A 595 30.17 11.37 -8.10
C ALA A 595 30.82 12.64 -8.67
N THR A 596 30.01 13.68 -8.87
CA THR A 596 30.54 15.03 -9.14
C THR A 596 30.82 15.74 -7.82
N ASN A 597 31.63 16.80 -7.86
CA ASN A 597 31.84 17.68 -6.71
C ASN A 597 31.98 19.12 -7.25
N ASP A 598 30.84 19.67 -7.61
CA ASP A 598 30.75 20.93 -8.34
C ASP A 598 30.58 22.12 -7.41
N ALA A 599 30.92 23.30 -7.90
CA ALA A 599 30.57 24.59 -7.29
C ALA A 599 29.72 25.39 -8.27
N TRP A 600 28.74 26.13 -7.77
CA TRP A 600 27.85 26.95 -8.58
C TRP A 600 28.64 28.00 -9.41
N GLU A 601 28.40 28.00 -10.74
CA GLU A 601 29.06 28.91 -11.70
C GLU A 601 28.03 29.82 -12.38
N GLY A 602 27.18 30.46 -11.63
CA GLY A 602 26.14 31.35 -12.14
C GLY A 602 25.95 32.59 -11.26
N PRO A 603 25.02 33.46 -11.65
CA PRO A 603 24.69 34.65 -10.85
C PRO A 603 24.27 34.29 -9.44
N THR A 604 24.70 35.07 -8.45
CA THR A 604 24.43 34.85 -7.02
C THR A 604 23.24 35.64 -6.48
N GLY A 605 22.59 36.46 -7.30
CA GLY A 605 21.40 37.21 -6.92
C GLY A 605 20.24 36.34 -6.48
N SER A 606 19.32 36.90 -5.70
CA SER A 606 18.09 36.23 -5.28
C SER A 606 16.86 36.97 -5.79
N SER A 607 15.73 36.26 -5.82
CA SER A 607 14.41 36.81 -6.16
C SER A 607 13.82 37.73 -5.08
N GLY A 608 14.47 37.92 -3.95
CA GLY A 608 13.88 38.64 -2.81
C GLY A 608 12.89 37.80 -2.00
N SER A 609 12.38 38.37 -0.93
CA SER A 609 11.37 37.72 -0.09
C SER A 609 9.97 37.85 -0.71
N CYS A 610 9.17 36.81 -0.68
CA CYS A 610 7.75 36.91 -0.97
C CYS A 610 6.99 37.62 0.19
#